data_6d5cc63ca87dab61864c78de454e728c
#
_entry.id   6d5cc63ca87dab61864c78de454e728c
#
_cell.length_a   1.000
_cell.length_b   1.000
_cell.length_c   1.000
_cell.angle_alpha   90.00
_cell.angle_beta   90.00
_cell.angle_gamma   90.00
#
_symmetry.space_group_name_H-M   'P 1'
#
loop_
_entity.id
_entity.type
_entity.pdbx_description
1 polymer ?
#
loop_
_entity_poly.entity_id
_entity_poly.type
_entity_poly.pdbx_seq_one_letter_code
_entity_poly.pdbx_strand_id
1 'polypeptide(L)'
;PNGAGKTTFFNLITGHLKPTTGEISYDHRSILHLPPYAIVRLGLARSFQRINIYPRMTVFQNVQVALIARNKKHLSFFSLAHNLYTQETEELLELVNLAEETEGIAGELAYGKQKQLELAISLASNPKLLLLDEPTAGMSPSETIEAINLIKEISSARSLTLLFTEHDMSVVFGIADRISVLHHGRILTTGTPEEVRTDAAVKNIYLGDGDPNGPS
;
A
#
# COMPACT_ATOMS: atom_id res chain seq x y z
N PRO A 1 1.92 -7.16 16.06
CA PRO A 1 0.78 -8.01 16.45
C PRO A 1 -0.55 -7.43 15.94
N ASN A 2 -1.60 -8.26 15.86
CA ASN A 2 -2.94 -7.79 15.57
C ASN A 2 -3.42 -6.86 16.69
N GLY A 3 -4.23 -5.84 16.36
CA GLY A 3 -4.69 -4.86 17.34
C GLY A 3 -3.63 -3.85 17.84
N ALA A 4 -2.41 -3.89 17.34
CA ALA A 4 -1.36 -2.96 17.73
C ALA A 4 -1.61 -1.49 17.37
N GLY A 5 -2.57 -1.20 16.46
CA GLY A 5 -2.90 0.15 16.01
C GLY A 5 -2.38 0.50 14.61
N LYS A 6 -1.91 -0.47 13.81
CA LYS A 6 -1.37 -0.26 12.45
C LYS A 6 -2.37 0.47 11.54
N THR A 7 -3.58 -0.03 11.43
CA THR A 7 -4.65 0.58 10.61
C THR A 7 -5.04 1.97 11.13
N THR A 8 -5.08 2.16 12.44
CA THR A 8 -5.32 3.49 13.05
C THR A 8 -4.22 4.46 12.64
N PHE A 9 -2.96 4.05 12.72
CA PHE A 9 -1.83 4.85 12.28
C PHE A 9 -1.94 5.24 10.80
N PHE A 10 -2.25 4.29 9.91
CA PHE A 10 -2.47 4.59 8.50
C PHE A 10 -3.64 5.56 8.28
N ASN A 11 -4.74 5.40 9.00
CA ASN A 11 -5.89 6.31 8.90
C ASN A 11 -5.55 7.73 9.36
N LEU A 12 -4.67 7.88 10.36
CA LEU A 12 -4.19 9.19 10.82
C LEU A 12 -3.36 9.90 9.74
N ILE A 13 -2.36 9.22 9.17
CA ILE A 13 -1.48 9.84 8.16
C ILE A 13 -2.17 10.05 6.81
N THR A 14 -3.24 9.35 6.52
CA THR A 14 -4.04 9.54 5.29
C THR A 14 -5.22 10.48 5.46
N GLY A 15 -5.41 11.06 6.66
CA GLY A 15 -6.49 12.02 6.93
C GLY A 15 -7.89 11.42 7.06
N HIS A 16 -8.01 10.07 7.12
CA HIS A 16 -9.28 9.39 7.35
C HIS A 16 -9.70 9.41 8.84
N LEU A 17 -8.73 9.63 9.73
CA LEU A 17 -8.95 9.81 11.16
C LEU A 17 -8.23 11.08 11.62
N LYS A 18 -8.89 11.86 12.48
CA LYS A 18 -8.28 13.05 13.10
C LYS A 18 -7.67 12.66 14.44
N PRO A 19 -6.41 13.01 14.72
CA PRO A 19 -5.82 12.79 16.02
C PRO A 19 -6.43 13.75 17.06
N THR A 20 -6.47 13.32 18.31
CA THR A 20 -6.93 14.15 19.43
C THR A 20 -5.88 15.19 19.79
N THR A 21 -4.61 14.83 19.73
CA THR A 21 -3.45 15.66 20.04
C THR A 21 -2.26 15.25 19.18
N GLY A 22 -1.23 16.08 19.14
CA GLY A 22 0.01 15.81 18.40
C GLY A 22 0.06 16.45 17.03
N GLU A 23 1.12 16.18 16.31
CA GLU A 23 1.40 16.74 14.98
C GLU A 23 1.72 15.62 13.98
N ILE A 24 1.34 15.83 12.72
CA ILE A 24 1.70 14.95 11.60
C ILE A 24 2.25 15.82 10.49
N SER A 25 3.48 15.57 10.08
CA SER A 25 4.12 16.27 8.97
C SER A 25 4.62 15.30 7.92
N TYR A 26 4.51 15.70 6.65
CA TYR A 26 5.01 15.01 5.49
C TYR A 26 5.77 16.01 4.61
N ASP A 27 7.00 15.69 4.24
CA ASP A 27 7.88 16.57 3.44
C ASP A 27 7.95 18.00 4.05
N HIS A 28 8.21 18.10 5.37
CA HIS A 28 8.27 19.32 6.16
C HIS A 28 6.98 20.17 6.20
N ARG A 29 5.84 19.62 5.79
CA ARG A 29 4.54 20.29 5.81
C ARG A 29 3.59 19.57 6.75
N SER A 30 2.87 20.32 7.57
CA SER A 30 1.80 19.75 8.38
C SER A 30 0.68 19.25 7.47
N ILE A 31 0.27 18.00 7.68
CA ILE A 31 -0.86 17.38 6.98
C ILE A 31 -2.06 17.16 7.89
N LEU A 32 -1.97 17.61 9.15
CA LEU A 32 -2.92 17.32 10.23
C LEU A 32 -4.39 17.65 9.92
N HIS A 33 -4.62 18.73 9.16
CA HIS A 33 -5.97 19.21 8.84
C HIS A 33 -6.33 19.06 7.36
N LEU A 34 -5.48 18.39 6.60
CA LEU A 34 -5.74 18.20 5.18
C LEU A 34 -6.73 17.05 4.97
N PRO A 35 -7.68 17.21 4.05
CA PRO A 35 -8.54 16.11 3.64
C PRO A 35 -7.75 15.08 2.83
N PRO A 36 -8.20 13.80 2.77
CA PRO A 36 -7.48 12.72 2.08
C PRO A 36 -7.05 13.06 0.66
N TYR A 37 -7.92 13.68 -0.13
CA TYR A 37 -7.59 14.06 -1.51
C TYR A 37 -6.44 15.07 -1.62
N ALA A 38 -6.27 15.94 -0.62
CA ALA A 38 -5.17 16.90 -0.59
C ALA A 38 -3.85 16.21 -0.21
N ILE A 39 -3.91 15.23 0.69
CA ILE A 39 -2.75 14.40 1.08
C ILE A 39 -2.25 13.59 -0.13
N VAL A 40 -3.15 12.97 -0.89
CA VAL A 40 -2.80 12.25 -2.13
C VAL A 40 -2.09 13.18 -3.12
N ARG A 41 -2.53 14.44 -3.26
CA ARG A 41 -1.89 15.43 -4.14
C ARG A 41 -0.50 15.86 -3.69
N LEU A 42 -0.16 15.68 -2.43
CA LEU A 42 1.21 15.88 -1.94
C LEU A 42 2.14 14.70 -2.30
N GLY A 43 1.60 13.63 -2.87
CA GLY A 43 2.35 12.44 -3.26
C GLY A 43 2.33 11.31 -2.23
N LEU A 44 1.34 11.28 -1.34
CA LEU A 44 1.14 10.19 -0.40
C LEU A 44 -0.07 9.37 -0.85
N ALA A 45 0.15 8.17 -1.35
CA ALA A 45 -0.90 7.23 -1.74
C ALA A 45 -1.00 6.06 -0.76
N ARG A 46 -2.16 5.41 -0.72
CA ARG A 46 -2.39 4.21 0.08
C ARG A 46 -3.15 3.17 -0.73
N SER A 47 -2.68 1.92 -0.70
CA SER A 47 -3.52 0.77 -1.01
C SER A 47 -4.36 0.40 0.22
N PHE A 48 -5.54 -0.14 0.02
CA PHE A 48 -6.43 -0.51 1.12
C PHE A 48 -6.31 -2.01 1.42
N GLN A 49 -6.58 -2.40 2.67
CA GLN A 49 -6.62 -3.80 3.09
C GLN A 49 -7.70 -4.60 2.32
N ARG A 50 -8.82 -3.95 1.97
CA ARG A 50 -9.81 -4.51 1.05
C ARG A 50 -9.55 -4.00 -0.35
N ILE A 51 -9.57 -4.90 -1.33
CA ILE A 51 -9.39 -4.56 -2.74
C ILE A 51 -10.40 -3.49 -3.15
N ASN A 52 -9.87 -2.35 -3.58
CA ASN A 52 -10.67 -1.19 -3.96
C ASN A 52 -10.58 -0.96 -5.47
N ILE A 53 -11.23 -1.84 -6.22
CA ILE A 53 -11.34 -1.78 -7.68
C ILE A 53 -12.79 -1.58 -8.10
N TYR A 54 -13.02 -1.16 -9.32
CA TYR A 54 -14.33 -1.15 -9.97
C TYR A 54 -14.57 -2.51 -10.64
N PRO A 55 -15.25 -3.48 -10.00
CA PRO A 55 -15.24 -4.87 -10.44
C PRO A 55 -15.97 -5.12 -11.76
N ARG A 56 -16.83 -4.18 -12.20
CA ARG A 56 -17.57 -4.26 -13.47
C ARG A 56 -16.88 -3.54 -14.63
N MET A 57 -15.79 -2.86 -14.38
CA MET A 57 -14.98 -2.19 -15.38
C MET A 57 -13.84 -3.09 -15.83
N THR A 58 -13.27 -2.82 -17.00
CA THR A 58 -12.06 -3.52 -17.43
C THR A 58 -10.88 -3.14 -16.57
N VAL A 59 -9.81 -3.93 -16.63
CA VAL A 59 -8.52 -3.66 -15.98
C VAL A 59 -7.99 -2.30 -16.44
N PHE A 60 -8.02 -2.05 -17.76
CA PHE A 60 -7.65 -0.77 -18.36
C PHE A 60 -8.44 0.40 -17.77
N GLN A 61 -9.77 0.31 -17.77
CA GLN A 61 -10.65 1.37 -17.29
C GLN A 61 -10.41 1.71 -15.81
N ASN A 62 -10.10 0.73 -14.98
CA ASN A 62 -9.77 0.95 -13.57
C ASN A 62 -8.58 1.89 -13.39
N VAL A 63 -7.47 1.66 -14.11
CA VAL A 63 -6.28 2.50 -14.06
C VAL A 63 -6.53 3.85 -14.71
N GLN A 64 -7.20 3.87 -15.87
CA GLN A 64 -7.53 5.09 -16.61
C GLN A 64 -8.35 6.07 -15.77
N VAL A 65 -9.34 5.59 -15.02
CA VAL A 65 -10.15 6.44 -14.12
C VAL A 65 -9.28 7.13 -13.06
N ALA A 66 -8.29 6.43 -12.51
CA ALA A 66 -7.38 7.01 -11.52
C ALA A 66 -6.49 8.10 -12.15
N LEU A 67 -6.01 7.90 -13.38
CA LEU A 67 -5.24 8.90 -14.13
C LEU A 67 -6.07 10.14 -14.47
N ILE A 68 -7.33 9.96 -14.88
CA ILE A 68 -8.26 11.06 -15.15
C ILE A 68 -8.51 11.88 -13.88
N ALA A 69 -8.72 11.20 -12.74
CA ALA A 69 -8.95 11.85 -11.45
C ALA A 69 -7.74 12.68 -10.99
N ARG A 70 -6.51 12.15 -11.16
CA ARG A 70 -5.27 12.88 -10.87
C ARG A 70 -5.17 14.18 -11.63
N ASN A 71 -5.44 14.16 -12.91
CA ASN A 71 -5.20 15.28 -13.84
C ASN A 71 -6.36 16.29 -13.92
N LYS A 72 -7.43 16.13 -13.11
CA LYS A 72 -8.62 17.00 -13.06
C LYS A 72 -9.33 17.20 -14.43
N LYS A 73 -9.09 16.32 -15.41
CA LYS A 73 -9.70 16.40 -16.73
C LYS A 73 -11.14 15.87 -16.80
N HIS A 74 -11.71 15.48 -15.65
CA HIS A 74 -13.14 15.12 -15.52
C HIS A 74 -14.10 16.26 -15.93
N LEU A 75 -13.59 17.51 -16.08
CA LEU A 75 -14.36 18.67 -16.54
C LEU A 75 -14.18 18.95 -18.05
N SER A 76 -13.41 18.15 -18.77
CA SER A 76 -13.21 18.33 -20.23
C SER A 76 -14.33 17.61 -21.00
N PHE A 77 -15.36 18.35 -21.37
CA PHE A 77 -16.51 17.85 -22.15
C PHE A 77 -16.21 17.43 -23.59
N PHE A 78 -14.99 17.69 -24.09
CA PHE A 78 -14.65 17.55 -25.51
C PHE A 78 -13.75 16.37 -25.87
N SER A 79 -13.20 15.65 -24.90
CA SER A 79 -12.41 14.45 -25.17
C SER A 79 -13.17 13.20 -24.71
N LEU A 80 -13.36 12.25 -25.65
CA LEU A 80 -13.86 10.91 -25.31
C LEU A 80 -12.93 10.31 -24.25
N ALA A 81 -13.47 9.97 -23.09
CA ALA A 81 -12.70 9.42 -21.97
C ALA A 81 -11.85 8.21 -22.39
N HIS A 82 -12.31 7.45 -23.36
CA HIS A 82 -11.66 6.27 -23.91
C HIS A 82 -10.22 6.52 -24.42
N ASN A 83 -9.93 7.71 -24.97
CA ASN A 83 -8.62 8.03 -25.52
C ASN A 83 -7.70 8.83 -24.58
N LEU A 84 -8.14 9.06 -23.33
CA LEU A 84 -7.34 9.80 -22.37
C LEU A 84 -6.37 8.85 -21.66
N TYR A 85 -5.09 9.23 -21.67
CA TYR A 85 -4.04 8.52 -20.90
C TYR A 85 -3.84 7.05 -21.30
N THR A 86 -4.12 6.68 -22.58
CA THR A 86 -3.98 5.29 -23.04
C THR A 86 -2.56 4.78 -22.82
N GLN A 87 -1.56 5.49 -23.32
CA GLN A 87 -0.16 5.10 -23.15
C GLN A 87 0.25 4.99 -21.67
N GLU A 88 -0.11 5.98 -20.84
CA GLU A 88 0.24 5.97 -19.41
C GLU A 88 -0.48 4.84 -18.65
N THR A 89 -1.69 4.47 -19.10
CA THR A 89 -2.42 3.31 -18.58
C THR A 89 -1.72 2.01 -18.91
N GLU A 90 -1.33 1.83 -20.17
CA GLU A 90 -0.60 0.64 -20.64
C GLU A 90 0.73 0.49 -19.92
N GLU A 91 1.52 1.56 -19.79
CA GLU A 91 2.79 1.57 -19.05
C GLU A 91 2.61 1.15 -17.58
N LEU A 92 1.52 1.59 -16.92
CA LEU A 92 1.21 1.17 -15.56
C LEU A 92 0.80 -0.29 -15.47
N LEU A 93 0.05 -0.80 -16.44
CA LEU A 93 -0.36 -2.19 -16.50
C LEU A 93 0.82 -3.13 -16.78
N GLU A 94 1.72 -2.74 -17.68
CA GLU A 94 2.98 -3.46 -17.91
C GLU A 94 3.82 -3.52 -16.62
N LEU A 95 3.94 -2.40 -15.94
CA LEU A 95 4.73 -2.28 -14.69
C LEU A 95 4.24 -3.23 -13.59
N VAL A 96 2.95 -3.55 -13.55
CA VAL A 96 2.36 -4.46 -12.57
C VAL A 96 2.07 -5.86 -13.12
N ASN A 97 2.60 -6.22 -14.29
CA ASN A 97 2.42 -7.51 -14.97
C ASN A 97 0.94 -7.83 -15.31
N LEU A 98 0.17 -6.82 -15.76
CA LEU A 98 -1.24 -6.96 -16.16
C LEU A 98 -1.50 -6.58 -17.63
N ALA A 99 -0.47 -6.52 -18.46
CA ALA A 99 -0.60 -6.13 -19.87
C ALA A 99 -1.51 -7.08 -20.67
N GLU A 100 -1.48 -8.36 -20.35
CA GLU A 100 -2.30 -9.37 -21.06
C GLU A 100 -3.78 -9.34 -20.62
N GLU A 101 -4.10 -8.79 -19.45
CA GLU A 101 -5.45 -8.71 -18.87
C GLU A 101 -6.17 -7.40 -19.15
N THR A 102 -5.58 -6.51 -19.92
CA THR A 102 -6.04 -5.12 -20.17
C THR A 102 -7.54 -5.02 -20.44
N GLU A 103 -8.09 -5.87 -21.30
CA GLU A 103 -9.51 -5.88 -21.68
C GLU A 103 -10.38 -6.75 -20.75
N GLY A 104 -9.78 -7.50 -19.84
CA GLY A 104 -10.49 -8.38 -18.90
C GLY A 104 -11.30 -7.58 -17.88
N ILE A 105 -12.39 -8.19 -17.39
CA ILE A 105 -13.21 -7.61 -16.31
C ILE A 105 -12.47 -7.74 -14.99
N ALA A 106 -12.25 -6.62 -14.30
CA ALA A 106 -11.42 -6.58 -13.09
C ALA A 106 -11.93 -7.50 -11.95
N GLY A 107 -13.24 -7.67 -11.83
CA GLY A 107 -13.84 -8.54 -10.83
C GLY A 107 -13.65 -10.05 -11.10
N GLU A 108 -13.27 -10.44 -12.32
CA GLU A 108 -13.04 -11.84 -12.73
C GLU A 108 -11.56 -12.25 -12.58
N LEU A 109 -10.68 -11.31 -12.28
CA LEU A 109 -9.27 -11.60 -12.04
C LEU A 109 -9.08 -12.48 -10.80
N ALA A 110 -8.06 -13.35 -10.83
CA ALA A 110 -7.56 -14.00 -9.63
C ALA A 110 -7.14 -12.97 -8.55
N TYR A 111 -7.23 -13.36 -7.28
CA TYR A 111 -7.01 -12.45 -6.15
C TYR A 111 -5.66 -11.71 -6.23
N GLY A 112 -4.56 -12.41 -6.52
CA GLY A 112 -3.24 -11.81 -6.70
C GLY A 112 -3.21 -10.74 -7.80
N LYS A 113 -3.87 -10.98 -8.95
CA LYS A 113 -3.99 -10.01 -10.04
C LYS A 113 -4.88 -8.82 -9.69
N GLN A 114 -5.91 -9.00 -8.87
CA GLN A 114 -6.68 -7.87 -8.33
C GLN A 114 -5.82 -6.98 -7.43
N LYS A 115 -4.92 -7.56 -6.64
CA LYS A 115 -3.94 -6.82 -5.83
C LYS A 115 -2.92 -6.06 -6.69
N GLN A 116 -2.46 -6.64 -7.79
CA GLN A 116 -1.61 -5.96 -8.77
C GLN A 116 -2.34 -4.77 -9.41
N LEU A 117 -3.63 -4.94 -9.75
CA LEU A 117 -4.45 -3.84 -10.27
C LEU A 117 -4.63 -2.72 -9.25
N GLU A 118 -4.87 -3.03 -7.98
CA GLU A 118 -4.94 -2.04 -6.91
C GLU A 118 -3.62 -1.27 -6.76
N LEU A 119 -2.48 -1.96 -6.91
CA LEU A 119 -1.17 -1.32 -6.93
C LEU A 119 -1.03 -0.36 -8.11
N ALA A 120 -1.44 -0.74 -9.33
CA ALA A 120 -1.43 0.14 -10.50
C ALA A 120 -2.30 1.40 -10.29
N ILE A 121 -3.51 1.25 -9.73
CA ILE A 121 -4.40 2.36 -9.38
C ILE A 121 -3.72 3.32 -8.39
N SER A 122 -3.03 2.79 -7.39
CA SER A 122 -2.30 3.59 -6.40
C SER A 122 -1.14 4.35 -7.04
N LEU A 123 -0.40 3.69 -7.94
CA LEU A 123 0.71 4.27 -8.69
C LEU A 123 0.26 5.34 -9.71
N ALA A 124 -0.98 5.26 -10.20
CA ALA A 124 -1.56 6.26 -11.10
C ALA A 124 -1.57 7.68 -10.48
N SER A 125 -1.59 7.80 -9.15
CA SER A 125 -1.46 9.09 -8.46
C SER A 125 -0.04 9.68 -8.51
N ASN A 126 0.95 8.95 -9.04
CA ASN A 126 2.38 9.27 -9.06
C ASN A 126 2.92 9.61 -7.65
N PRO A 127 2.83 8.67 -6.70
CA PRO A 127 3.19 8.92 -5.32
C PRO A 127 4.71 9.00 -5.13
N LYS A 128 5.14 9.76 -4.11
CA LYS A 128 6.49 9.72 -3.53
C LYS A 128 6.57 8.74 -2.35
N LEU A 129 5.45 8.58 -1.64
CA LEU A 129 5.28 7.66 -0.53
C LEU A 129 4.04 6.80 -0.78
N LEU A 130 4.21 5.49 -0.81
CA LEU A 130 3.12 4.52 -0.93
C LEU A 130 2.98 3.72 0.36
N LEU A 131 1.77 3.75 0.92
CA LEU A 131 1.38 2.97 2.07
C LEU A 131 0.71 1.69 1.62
N LEU A 132 1.22 0.55 2.06
CA LEU A 132 0.69 -0.79 1.76
C LEU A 132 0.23 -1.46 3.06
N ASP A 133 -1.07 -1.73 3.17
CA ASP A 133 -1.67 -2.34 4.36
C ASP A 133 -1.82 -3.84 4.14
N GLU A 134 -0.89 -4.63 4.69
CA GLU A 134 -0.79 -6.08 4.55
C GLU A 134 -0.86 -6.53 3.07
N PRO A 135 0.11 -6.09 2.23
CA PRO A 135 0.04 -6.29 0.78
C PRO A 135 0.01 -7.76 0.36
N THR A 136 0.54 -8.67 1.19
CA THR A 136 0.62 -10.11 0.89
C THR A 136 -0.45 -10.95 1.58
N ALA A 137 -1.36 -10.32 2.34
CA ALA A 137 -2.41 -11.03 3.06
C ALA A 137 -3.31 -11.84 2.12
N GLY A 138 -3.51 -13.13 2.44
CA GLY A 138 -4.37 -14.04 1.65
C GLY A 138 -3.72 -14.63 0.39
N MET A 139 -2.43 -14.37 0.17
CA MET A 139 -1.66 -14.94 -0.94
C MET A 139 -1.03 -16.29 -0.55
N SER A 140 -0.84 -17.16 -1.52
CA SER A 140 0.01 -18.34 -1.38
C SER A 140 1.49 -17.95 -1.22
N PRO A 141 2.38 -18.85 -0.75
CA PRO A 141 3.80 -18.54 -0.61
C PRO A 141 4.46 -18.10 -1.92
N SER A 142 4.09 -18.69 -3.05
CA SER A 142 4.61 -18.30 -4.37
C SER A 142 4.14 -16.90 -4.78
N GLU A 143 2.84 -16.61 -4.64
CA GLU A 143 2.29 -15.29 -4.92
C GLU A 143 2.89 -14.21 -4.02
N THR A 144 3.16 -14.54 -2.75
CA THR A 144 3.85 -13.64 -1.81
C THR A 144 5.22 -13.24 -2.32
N ILE A 145 6.03 -14.21 -2.78
CA ILE A 145 7.38 -13.95 -3.32
C ILE A 145 7.28 -13.07 -4.58
N GLU A 146 6.37 -13.37 -5.48
CA GLU A 146 6.15 -12.60 -6.70
C GLU A 146 5.73 -11.15 -6.39
N ALA A 147 4.76 -10.97 -5.47
CA ALA A 147 4.31 -9.65 -5.04
C ALA A 147 5.43 -8.82 -4.39
N ILE A 148 6.26 -9.44 -3.53
CA ILE A 148 7.41 -8.81 -2.91
C ILE A 148 8.42 -8.33 -3.95
N ASN A 149 8.77 -9.20 -4.91
CA ASN A 149 9.72 -8.85 -5.95
C ASN A 149 9.20 -7.70 -6.82
N LEU A 150 7.94 -7.76 -7.22
CA LEU A 150 7.28 -6.70 -7.98
C LEU A 150 7.29 -5.36 -7.22
N ILE A 151 6.95 -5.35 -5.94
CA ILE A 151 6.97 -4.13 -5.11
C ILE A 151 8.39 -3.56 -5.01
N LYS A 152 9.42 -4.39 -4.86
CA LYS A 152 10.82 -3.96 -4.82
C LYS A 152 11.27 -3.34 -6.15
N GLU A 153 10.97 -4.00 -7.26
CA GLU A 153 11.30 -3.52 -8.60
C GLU A 153 10.67 -2.15 -8.87
N ILE A 154 9.39 -2.00 -8.57
CA ILE A 154 8.65 -0.74 -8.73
C ILE A 154 9.24 0.36 -7.83
N SER A 155 9.51 0.03 -6.56
CA SER A 155 10.09 0.98 -5.61
C SER A 155 11.43 1.51 -6.10
N SER A 156 12.30 0.62 -6.56
CA SER A 156 13.62 0.97 -7.08
C SER A 156 13.52 1.80 -8.37
N ALA A 157 12.72 1.34 -9.35
CA ALA A 157 12.57 2.00 -10.66
C ALA A 157 11.99 3.41 -10.56
N ARG A 158 11.11 3.65 -9.58
CA ARG A 158 10.42 4.95 -9.40
C ARG A 158 10.97 5.80 -8.25
N SER A 159 12.04 5.37 -7.57
CA SER A 159 12.56 6.01 -6.36
C SER A 159 11.45 6.25 -5.33
N LEU A 160 10.59 5.26 -5.15
CA LEU A 160 9.39 5.33 -4.34
C LEU A 160 9.70 4.91 -2.91
N THR A 161 9.34 5.75 -1.94
CA THR A 161 9.39 5.35 -0.53
C THR A 161 8.18 4.46 -0.22
N LEU A 162 8.43 3.31 0.41
CA LEU A 162 7.39 2.39 0.85
C LEU A 162 7.23 2.45 2.37
N LEU A 163 6.00 2.50 2.83
CA LEU A 163 5.64 2.24 4.22
C LEU A 163 4.58 1.14 4.22
N PHE A 164 4.91 -0.01 4.74
CA PHE A 164 3.99 -1.14 4.74
C PHE A 164 3.80 -1.73 6.13
N THR A 165 2.63 -2.33 6.34
CA THR A 165 2.36 -3.12 7.54
C THR A 165 2.31 -4.58 7.14
N GLU A 166 2.91 -5.44 7.93
CA GLU A 166 2.89 -6.88 7.77
C GLU A 166 2.98 -7.58 9.12
N HIS A 167 2.52 -8.81 9.17
CA HIS A 167 2.65 -9.70 10.32
C HIS A 167 3.51 -10.92 10.00
N ASP A 168 3.76 -11.21 8.73
CA ASP A 168 4.74 -12.21 8.30
C ASP A 168 6.15 -11.61 8.39
N MET A 169 6.91 -12.10 9.37
CA MET A 169 8.27 -11.61 9.63
C MET A 169 9.22 -11.91 8.48
N SER A 170 8.99 -12.97 7.70
CA SER A 170 9.84 -13.30 6.54
C SER A 170 9.71 -12.23 5.45
N VAL A 171 8.49 -11.73 5.23
CA VAL A 171 8.20 -10.61 4.34
C VAL A 171 8.86 -9.33 4.85
N VAL A 172 8.64 -9.00 6.13
CA VAL A 172 9.20 -7.78 6.75
C VAL A 172 10.71 -7.73 6.63
N PHE A 173 11.41 -8.80 7.05
CA PHE A 173 12.88 -8.87 6.99
C PHE A 173 13.41 -8.97 5.55
N GLY A 174 12.58 -9.43 4.61
CA GLY A 174 12.95 -9.54 3.20
C GLY A 174 12.92 -8.20 2.43
N ILE A 175 12.11 -7.22 2.88
CA ILE A 175 11.88 -5.98 2.11
C ILE A 175 12.37 -4.73 2.86
N ALA A 176 12.22 -4.68 4.19
CA ALA A 176 12.38 -3.45 4.93
C ALA A 176 13.85 -3.05 5.12
N ASP A 177 14.18 -1.79 4.85
CA ASP A 177 15.44 -1.17 5.27
C ASP A 177 15.41 -0.79 6.75
N ARG A 178 14.22 -0.42 7.26
CA ARG A 178 13.96 -0.08 8.66
C ARG A 178 12.63 -0.66 9.12
N ILE A 179 12.60 -1.13 10.34
CA ILE A 179 11.43 -1.73 10.97
C ILE A 179 11.08 -0.94 12.23
N SER A 180 9.80 -0.57 12.36
CA SER A 180 9.26 -0.04 13.61
C SER A 180 8.25 -1.02 14.17
N VAL A 181 8.46 -1.48 15.38
CA VAL A 181 7.56 -2.41 16.07
C VAL A 181 6.52 -1.61 16.84
N LEU A 182 5.26 -1.74 16.43
CA LEU A 182 4.11 -1.11 17.07
C LEU A 182 3.45 -2.09 18.03
N HIS A 183 3.25 -1.68 19.28
CA HIS A 183 2.59 -2.48 20.32
C HIS A 183 1.67 -1.59 21.16
N HIS A 184 0.38 -1.94 21.27
CA HIS A 184 -0.65 -1.17 21.99
C HIS A 184 -0.62 0.34 21.67
N GLY A 185 -0.50 0.71 20.39
CA GLY A 185 -0.50 2.10 19.92
C GLY A 185 0.80 2.88 20.18
N ARG A 186 1.87 2.22 20.64
CA ARG A 186 3.17 2.84 20.90
C ARG A 186 4.27 2.17 20.06
N ILE A 187 5.24 2.96 19.63
CA ILE A 187 6.46 2.41 19.03
C ILE A 187 7.31 1.83 20.17
N LEU A 188 7.56 0.53 20.11
CA LEU A 188 8.39 -0.19 21.06
C LEU A 188 9.87 -0.01 20.73
N THR A 189 10.23 -0.22 19.47
CA THR A 189 11.58 -0.09 18.96
C THR A 189 11.56 0.27 17.48
N THR A 190 12.65 0.86 17.00
CA THR A 190 12.86 1.13 15.56
C THR A 190 14.33 0.92 15.23
N GLY A 191 14.63 0.14 14.20
CA GLY A 191 16.00 -0.17 13.81
C GLY A 191 16.08 -0.86 12.45
N THR A 192 17.28 -1.31 12.11
CA THR A 192 17.51 -2.21 10.99
C THR A 192 16.89 -3.59 11.25
N PRO A 193 16.70 -4.43 10.23
CA PRO A 193 16.23 -5.80 10.41
C PRO A 193 17.02 -6.59 11.46
N GLU A 194 18.36 -6.47 11.49
CA GLU A 194 19.24 -7.15 12.45
C GLU A 194 19.01 -6.65 13.88
N GLU A 195 18.95 -5.34 14.07
CA GLU A 195 18.72 -4.72 15.38
C GLU A 195 17.38 -5.17 15.96
N VAL A 196 16.31 -5.10 15.15
CA VAL A 196 14.96 -5.50 15.60
C VAL A 196 14.86 -7.00 15.86
N ARG A 197 15.53 -7.84 15.06
CA ARG A 197 15.57 -9.30 15.27
C ARG A 197 16.21 -9.68 16.59
N THR A 198 17.20 -8.92 17.04
CA THR A 198 17.96 -9.19 18.28
C THR A 198 17.39 -8.53 19.51
N ASP A 199 16.48 -7.56 19.35
CA ASP A 199 15.86 -6.80 20.44
C ASP A 199 15.08 -7.72 21.42
N ALA A 200 15.43 -7.64 22.70
CA ALA A 200 14.84 -8.48 23.73
C ALA A 200 13.35 -8.22 23.95
N ALA A 201 12.91 -6.96 23.83
CA ALA A 201 11.49 -6.59 23.99
C ALA A 201 10.65 -7.13 22.83
N VAL A 202 11.19 -7.11 21.59
CA VAL A 202 10.56 -7.71 20.43
C VAL A 202 10.44 -9.22 20.58
N LYS A 203 11.52 -9.88 20.99
CA LYS A 203 11.51 -11.34 21.25
C LYS A 203 10.46 -11.72 22.28
N ASN A 204 10.34 -10.98 23.36
CA ASN A 204 9.36 -11.26 24.41
C ASN A 204 7.92 -11.14 23.92
N ILE A 205 7.62 -10.19 23.04
CA ILE A 205 6.28 -10.01 22.46
C ILE A 205 5.95 -11.11 21.44
N TYR A 206 6.89 -11.48 20.59
CA TYR A 206 6.65 -12.45 19.52
C TYR A 206 6.90 -13.91 19.94
N LEU A 207 7.74 -14.15 20.97
CA LEU A 207 8.03 -15.48 21.51
C LEU A 207 7.33 -15.72 22.85
N GLY A 208 6.96 -14.67 23.58
CA GLY A 208 6.25 -14.76 24.87
C GLY A 208 4.74 -15.00 24.74
N ASP A 209 4.13 -14.69 23.58
CA ASP A 209 2.74 -15.08 23.26
C ASP A 209 2.60 -16.57 22.85
N GLY A 210 3.70 -17.29 22.76
CA GLY A 210 3.75 -18.74 22.69
C GLY A 210 3.75 -19.31 24.13
N ASP A 211 2.63 -19.25 24.85
CA ASP A 211 2.43 -20.02 26.07
C ASP A 211 2.53 -21.52 25.73
N PRO A 212 3.59 -22.24 26.15
CA PRO A 212 3.69 -23.69 25.92
C PRO A 212 2.64 -24.50 26.70
N ASN A 213 1.79 -23.85 27.48
CA ASN A 213 0.76 -24.46 28.33
C ASN A 213 -0.66 -23.91 28.11
N GLY A 214 -0.93 -23.21 27.00
CA GLY A 214 -2.29 -22.81 26.62
C GLY A 214 -3.15 -24.02 26.31
N PRO A 215 -4.43 -24.08 26.75
CA PRO A 215 -5.30 -25.23 26.54
C PRO A 215 -5.55 -25.44 25.03
N SER A 216 -5.37 -26.70 24.62
CA SER A 216 -5.64 -27.31 23.32
C SER A 216 -7.09 -27.12 22.86
#